data_e6fb75b2ad613128cd069dca4d0e6547
#
_entry.id   e6fb75b2ad613128cd069dca4d0e6547
#
_cell.length_a   1.000
_cell.length_b   1.000
_cell.length_c   1.000
_cell.angle_alpha   90.00
_cell.angle_beta   90.00
_cell.angle_gamma   90.00
#
_symmetry.space_group_name_H-M   'P 1'
#
loop_
_entity.id
_entity.type
_entity.pdbx_description
1 polymer ?
#
loop_
_entity_poly.entity_id
_entity_poly.type
_entity_poly.pdbx_seq_one_letter_code
_entity_poly.pdbx_strand_id
1 'polypeptide(L)'
;AIIGGIIISIFSGASFQISGPTGAMTAILVTLAAKYGMQGILTACFFAGIILILAGILKLGRMIYYIPSSVITGFTSGIAIIIALGQLDNFFGVTSHGSLAITKFISYFTQGFHPDIPTMCIGLAVIIIMVIWPKKLNDKVPSSLAALIIVLIANYFLKLDVAMVGDIPKSLFLDDRLSIAGIDFAKFWDLFVPALS
;
A
#
# COMPACT_ATOMS: atom_id res chain seq x y z
N ALA A 1 -5.03 8.42 -6.36
CA ALA A 1 -4.14 7.52 -7.14
C ALA A 1 -4.09 7.94 -8.61
N ILE A 2 -5.22 8.02 -9.35
CA ILE A 2 -5.25 8.28 -10.81
C ILE A 2 -4.56 9.59 -11.17
N ILE A 3 -4.99 10.72 -10.58
CA ILE A 3 -4.41 12.04 -10.87
C ILE A 3 -2.92 12.09 -10.50
N GLY A 4 -2.54 11.54 -9.34
CA GLY A 4 -1.15 11.47 -8.93
C GLY A 4 -0.31 10.62 -9.89
N GLY A 5 -0.82 9.48 -10.34
CA GLY A 5 -0.16 8.63 -11.33
C GLY A 5 0.05 9.36 -12.68
N ILE A 6 -0.93 10.10 -13.16
CA ILE A 6 -0.82 10.90 -14.40
C ILE A 6 0.24 11.98 -14.24
N ILE A 7 0.20 12.76 -13.16
CA ILE A 7 1.17 13.84 -12.91
C ILE A 7 2.59 13.27 -12.84
N ILE A 8 2.80 12.20 -12.06
CA ILE A 8 4.11 11.58 -11.93
C ILE A 8 4.59 11.03 -13.28
N SER A 9 3.72 10.40 -14.08
CA SER A 9 4.09 9.88 -15.40
C SER A 9 4.52 10.98 -16.37
N ILE A 10 3.89 12.15 -16.32
CA ILE A 10 4.24 13.30 -17.18
C ILE A 10 5.59 13.91 -16.77
N PHE A 11 5.84 14.03 -15.47
CA PHE A 11 7.06 14.68 -14.96
C PHE A 11 8.21 13.70 -14.67
N SER A 12 7.96 12.39 -14.77
CA SER A 12 9.00 11.37 -14.55
C SER A 12 9.98 11.31 -15.72
N GLY A 13 11.26 11.20 -15.39
CA GLY A 13 12.30 10.90 -16.38
C GLY A 13 12.45 9.41 -16.72
N ALA A 14 11.67 8.52 -16.12
CA ALA A 14 11.75 7.08 -16.31
C ALA A 14 10.65 6.59 -17.26
N SER A 15 11.05 5.84 -18.32
CA SER A 15 10.13 5.38 -19.36
C SER A 15 9.14 4.30 -18.91
N PHE A 16 9.42 3.56 -17.83
CA PHE A 16 8.64 2.41 -17.37
C PHE A 16 8.41 2.43 -15.86
N GLN A 17 8.08 3.59 -15.31
CA GLN A 17 7.82 3.73 -13.88
C GLN A 17 6.33 3.86 -13.60
N ILE A 18 5.82 3.03 -12.70
CA ILE A 18 4.50 3.17 -12.10
C ILE A 18 4.71 3.64 -10.66
N SER A 19 4.18 4.80 -10.34
CA SER A 19 4.21 5.35 -8.97
C SER A 19 2.81 5.36 -8.38
N GLY A 20 2.72 4.93 -7.14
CA GLY A 20 1.47 4.92 -6.40
C GLY A 20 1.70 4.54 -4.93
N PRO A 21 0.66 4.64 -4.10
CA PRO A 21 0.75 4.19 -2.71
C PRO A 21 1.06 2.69 -2.67
N THR A 22 2.07 2.33 -1.88
CA THR A 22 2.52 0.94 -1.71
C THR A 22 2.07 0.39 -0.37
N GLY A 23 1.89 -0.94 -0.28
CA GLY A 23 1.59 -1.62 0.99
C GLY A 23 2.66 -1.39 2.06
N ALA A 24 3.92 -1.16 1.66
CA ALA A 24 5.00 -0.83 2.58
C ALA A 24 4.76 0.52 3.30
N MET A 25 4.21 1.51 2.61
CA MET A 25 3.88 2.81 3.20
C MET A 25 2.69 2.72 4.16
N THR A 26 1.83 1.72 4.01
CA THR A 26 0.64 1.58 4.86
C THR A 26 1.01 1.49 6.34
N ALA A 27 2.07 0.78 6.70
CA ALA A 27 2.52 0.66 8.09
C ALA A 27 2.90 2.02 8.69
N ILE A 28 3.59 2.87 7.92
CA ILE A 28 3.98 4.23 8.34
C ILE A 28 2.74 5.12 8.42
N LEU A 29 1.88 5.06 7.40
CA LEU A 29 0.67 5.88 7.34
C LEU A 29 -0.33 5.55 8.46
N VAL A 30 -0.48 4.27 8.83
CA VAL A 30 -1.35 3.86 9.94
C VAL A 30 -0.85 4.40 11.27
N THR A 31 0.46 4.36 11.52
CA THR A 31 1.05 4.91 12.75
C THR A 31 0.92 6.43 12.81
N LEU A 32 1.10 7.11 11.68
CA LEU A 32 0.88 8.56 11.54
C LEU A 32 -0.59 8.92 11.74
N ALA A 33 -1.51 8.15 11.15
CA ALA A 33 -2.95 8.35 11.34
C ALA A 33 -3.36 8.24 12.79
N ALA A 34 -2.84 7.24 13.49
CA ALA A 34 -3.14 7.02 14.92
C ALA A 34 -2.61 8.13 15.80
N LYS A 35 -1.45 8.73 15.47
CA LYS A 35 -0.80 9.75 16.29
C LYS A 35 -1.24 11.17 15.97
N TYR A 36 -1.41 11.49 14.68
CA TYR A 36 -1.61 12.86 14.20
C TYR A 36 -2.91 13.04 13.40
N GLY A 37 -3.68 11.97 13.21
CA GLY A 37 -4.91 12.01 12.41
C GLY A 37 -4.66 12.19 10.92
N MET A 38 -5.72 12.40 10.15
CA MET A 38 -5.66 12.56 8.69
C MET A 38 -4.88 13.82 8.28
N GLN A 39 -5.01 14.92 9.03
CA GLN A 39 -4.28 16.16 8.77
C GLN A 39 -2.76 15.97 8.92
N GLY A 40 -2.33 15.16 9.90
CA GLY A 40 -0.92 14.81 10.07
C GLY A 40 -0.35 14.05 8.87
N ILE A 41 -1.11 13.11 8.31
CA ILE A 41 -0.71 12.38 7.10
C ILE A 41 -0.55 13.35 5.92
N LEU A 42 -1.55 14.20 5.68
CA LEU A 42 -1.52 15.14 4.56
C LEU A 42 -0.35 16.12 4.67
N THR A 43 -0.09 16.61 5.88
CA THR A 43 1.04 17.50 6.16
C THR A 43 2.38 16.79 5.95
N ALA A 44 2.54 15.57 6.44
CA ALA A 44 3.74 14.76 6.22
C ALA A 44 3.98 14.46 4.74
N CYS A 45 2.93 14.11 3.98
CA CYS A 45 3.02 13.93 2.54
C CYS A 45 3.43 15.21 1.79
N PHE A 46 2.94 16.36 2.23
CA PHE A 46 3.32 17.66 1.66
C PHE A 46 4.81 17.95 1.89
N PHE A 47 5.30 17.75 3.11
CA PHE A 47 6.73 17.91 3.42
C PHE A 47 7.60 16.89 2.68
N ALA A 48 7.17 15.64 2.59
CA ALA A 48 7.88 14.62 1.79
C ALA A 48 8.00 15.06 0.33
N GLY A 49 6.94 15.64 -0.25
CA GLY A 49 6.98 16.21 -1.61
C GLY A 49 8.03 17.30 -1.75
N ILE A 50 8.12 18.23 -0.80
CA ILE A 50 9.15 19.29 -0.80
C ILE A 50 10.54 18.68 -0.70
N ILE A 51 10.77 17.74 0.21
CA ILE A 51 12.05 17.04 0.37
C ILE A 51 12.47 16.36 -0.94
N LEU A 52 11.53 15.67 -1.61
CA LEU A 52 11.80 15.03 -2.89
C LEU A 52 12.16 16.01 -4.00
N ILE A 53 11.50 17.17 -4.06
CA ILE A 53 11.84 18.23 -5.01
C ILE A 53 13.28 18.74 -4.75
N LEU A 54 13.62 19.02 -3.50
CA LEU A 54 14.96 19.44 -3.12
C LEU A 54 16.02 18.39 -3.45
N ALA A 55 15.72 17.11 -3.14
CA ALA A 55 16.59 15.99 -3.49
C ALA A 55 16.79 15.87 -5.01
N GLY A 56 15.75 16.12 -5.80
CA GLY A 56 15.82 16.17 -7.26
C GLY A 56 16.71 17.27 -7.78
N ILE A 57 16.54 18.50 -7.26
CA ILE A 57 17.36 19.67 -7.63
C ILE A 57 18.84 19.42 -7.27
N LEU A 58 19.11 18.86 -6.10
CA LEU A 58 20.46 18.50 -5.64
C LEU A 58 21.01 17.25 -6.34
N LYS A 59 20.24 16.61 -7.24
CA LYS A 59 20.63 15.41 -7.99
C LYS A 59 21.04 14.24 -7.07
N LEU A 60 20.44 14.15 -5.87
CA LEU A 60 20.77 13.11 -4.89
C LEU A 60 20.48 11.70 -5.40
N GLY A 61 19.60 11.54 -6.40
CA GLY A 61 19.38 10.26 -7.08
C GLY A 61 20.65 9.61 -7.65
N ARG A 62 21.71 10.40 -7.94
CA ARG A 62 23.01 9.85 -8.36
C ARG A 62 23.72 9.07 -7.25
N MET A 63 23.40 9.34 -6.01
CA MET A 63 23.99 8.61 -4.87
C MET A 63 23.56 7.14 -4.81
N ILE A 64 22.45 6.80 -5.47
CA ILE A 64 21.95 5.40 -5.56
C ILE A 64 23.00 4.49 -6.23
N TYR A 65 23.81 5.01 -7.14
CA TYR A 65 24.89 4.23 -7.78
C TYR A 65 25.97 3.73 -6.79
N TYR A 66 26.07 4.37 -5.63
CA TYR A 66 27.03 3.96 -4.58
C TYR A 66 26.43 2.91 -3.62
N ILE A 67 25.13 2.61 -3.73
CA ILE A 67 24.47 1.63 -2.88
C ILE A 67 24.73 0.23 -3.44
N PRO A 68 25.36 -0.67 -2.68
CA PRO A 68 25.55 -2.06 -3.09
C PRO A 68 24.23 -2.75 -3.41
N SER A 69 24.21 -3.58 -4.45
CA SER A 69 23.00 -4.33 -4.85
C SER A 69 22.45 -5.23 -3.74
N SER A 70 23.31 -5.74 -2.86
CA SER A 70 22.90 -6.53 -1.69
C SER A 70 22.01 -5.73 -0.73
N VAL A 71 22.24 -4.44 -0.55
CA VAL A 71 21.42 -3.58 0.29
C VAL A 71 20.05 -3.40 -0.34
N ILE A 72 19.99 -3.14 -1.66
CA ILE A 72 18.74 -2.99 -2.40
C ILE A 72 17.92 -4.29 -2.34
N THR A 73 18.57 -5.44 -2.54
CA THR A 73 17.91 -6.75 -2.46
C THR A 73 17.40 -7.03 -1.06
N GLY A 74 18.18 -6.76 -0.02
CA GLY A 74 17.77 -6.93 1.38
C GLY A 74 16.58 -6.04 1.74
N PHE A 75 16.62 -4.78 1.33
CA PHE A 75 15.51 -3.83 1.53
C PHE A 75 14.22 -4.31 0.84
N THR A 76 14.31 -4.69 -0.43
CA THR A 76 13.16 -5.17 -1.20
C THR A 76 12.57 -6.46 -0.62
N SER A 77 13.44 -7.39 -0.19
CA SER A 77 13.00 -8.63 0.47
C SER A 77 12.32 -8.35 1.82
N GLY A 78 12.85 -7.43 2.61
CA GLY A 78 12.23 -7.00 3.87
C GLY A 78 10.84 -6.40 3.65
N ILE A 79 10.69 -5.53 2.66
CA ILE A 79 9.39 -4.98 2.28
C ILE A 79 8.42 -6.08 1.84
N ALA A 80 8.87 -7.05 1.05
CA ALA A 80 8.03 -8.15 0.60
C ALA A 80 7.46 -8.95 1.78
N ILE A 81 8.29 -9.22 2.79
CA ILE A 81 7.87 -9.92 4.02
C ILE A 81 6.83 -9.07 4.79
N ILE A 82 7.08 -7.76 4.95
CA ILE A 82 6.14 -6.86 5.64
C ILE A 82 4.78 -6.83 4.93
N ILE A 83 4.79 -6.74 3.60
CA ILE A 83 3.56 -6.77 2.80
C ILE A 83 2.85 -8.11 2.96
N ALA A 84 3.56 -9.23 2.86
CA ALA A 84 2.98 -10.56 2.99
C ALA A 84 2.32 -10.75 4.37
N LEU A 85 3.02 -10.39 5.45
CA LEU A 85 2.47 -10.45 6.80
C LEU A 85 1.28 -9.50 6.99
N GLY A 86 1.31 -8.32 6.37
CA GLY A 86 0.23 -7.34 6.41
C GLY A 86 -1.05 -7.80 5.68
N GLN A 87 -0.93 -8.76 4.73
CA GLN A 87 -2.08 -9.29 3.99
C GLN A 87 -2.70 -10.53 4.65
N LEU A 88 -2.12 -11.06 5.74
CA LEU A 88 -2.66 -12.25 6.40
C LEU A 88 -4.09 -12.03 6.90
N ASP A 89 -4.40 -10.86 7.47
CA ASP A 89 -5.77 -10.52 7.90
C ASP A 89 -6.77 -10.65 6.76
N ASN A 90 -6.43 -10.06 5.62
CA ASN A 90 -7.28 -10.08 4.43
C ASN A 90 -7.43 -11.49 3.85
N PHE A 91 -6.35 -12.29 3.90
CA PHE A 91 -6.36 -13.66 3.37
C PHE A 91 -7.20 -14.60 4.23
N PHE A 92 -7.11 -14.46 5.57
CA PHE A 92 -7.85 -15.30 6.49
C PHE A 92 -9.23 -14.73 6.87
N GLY A 93 -9.57 -13.52 6.42
CA GLY A 93 -10.82 -12.84 6.76
C GLY A 93 -10.93 -12.51 8.26
N VAL A 94 -9.80 -12.25 8.92
CA VAL A 94 -9.75 -11.95 10.36
C VAL A 94 -9.27 -10.53 10.61
N THR A 95 -9.61 -9.98 11.77
CA THR A 95 -9.10 -8.69 12.23
C THR A 95 -8.10 -8.92 13.36
N SER A 96 -6.84 -8.63 13.11
CA SER A 96 -5.80 -8.71 14.13
C SER A 96 -5.60 -7.38 14.85
N HIS A 97 -5.13 -7.44 16.09
CA HIS A 97 -4.80 -6.27 16.87
C HIS A 97 -3.29 -5.98 16.82
N GLY A 98 -2.93 -4.75 16.49
CA GLY A 98 -1.55 -4.28 16.43
C GLY A 98 -1.28 -3.39 15.24
N SER A 99 -0.33 -2.48 15.40
CA SER A 99 0.08 -1.54 14.34
C SER A 99 1.18 -2.10 13.43
N LEU A 100 1.96 -3.06 13.92
CA LEU A 100 3.08 -3.68 13.19
C LEU A 100 2.69 -5.08 12.69
N ALA A 101 3.21 -5.46 11.52
CA ALA A 101 2.95 -6.78 10.92
C ALA A 101 3.30 -7.95 11.87
N ILE A 102 4.39 -7.81 12.65
CA ILE A 102 4.80 -8.81 13.63
C ILE A 102 3.81 -8.91 14.79
N THR A 103 3.34 -7.78 15.31
CA THR A 103 2.36 -7.78 16.42
C THR A 103 1.02 -8.36 15.99
N LYS A 104 0.61 -8.12 14.75
CA LYS A 104 -0.55 -8.76 14.13
C LYS A 104 -0.41 -10.28 14.10
N PHE A 105 0.74 -10.77 13.62
CA PHE A 105 1.02 -12.20 13.56
C PHE A 105 0.98 -12.86 14.94
N ILE A 106 1.56 -12.21 15.95
CA ILE A 106 1.54 -12.70 17.34
C ILE A 106 0.11 -12.73 17.90
N SER A 107 -0.74 -11.77 17.53
CA SER A 107 -2.11 -11.68 18.03
C SER A 107 -2.96 -12.91 17.64
N TYR A 108 -2.67 -13.59 16.54
CA TYR A 108 -3.37 -14.83 16.17
C TYR A 108 -3.16 -15.95 17.19
N PHE A 109 -2.00 -16.00 17.83
CA PHE A 109 -1.71 -17.01 18.85
C PHE A 109 -2.24 -16.65 20.25
N THR A 110 -2.45 -15.35 20.53
CA THR A 110 -2.85 -14.88 21.86
C THR A 110 -4.37 -14.70 22.00
N GLN A 111 -5.07 -14.38 20.91
CA GLN A 111 -6.51 -14.03 20.94
C GLN A 111 -7.41 -15.08 20.31
N GLY A 112 -6.83 -16.17 19.79
CA GLY A 112 -7.53 -17.20 19.05
C GLY A 112 -7.61 -16.91 17.55
N PHE A 113 -7.42 -17.93 16.75
CA PHE A 113 -7.43 -17.87 15.30
C PHE A 113 -8.73 -18.48 14.78
N HIS A 114 -9.64 -17.66 14.29
CA HIS A 114 -10.90 -18.06 13.69
C HIS A 114 -10.96 -17.60 12.23
N PRO A 115 -10.33 -18.36 11.30
CA PRO A 115 -10.31 -17.97 9.89
C PRO A 115 -11.70 -18.10 9.27
N ASP A 116 -12.02 -17.15 8.41
CA ASP A 116 -13.22 -17.19 7.58
C ASP A 116 -12.95 -18.08 6.36
N ILE A 117 -13.52 -19.27 6.34
CA ILE A 117 -13.28 -20.28 5.29
C ILE A 117 -13.68 -19.76 3.91
N PRO A 118 -14.83 -19.11 3.68
CA PRO A 118 -15.19 -18.53 2.39
C PRO A 118 -14.14 -17.55 1.86
N THR A 119 -13.69 -16.61 2.70
CA THR A 119 -12.67 -15.62 2.33
C THR A 119 -11.34 -16.30 1.99
N MET A 120 -10.92 -17.28 2.79
CA MET A 120 -9.69 -18.05 2.53
C MET A 120 -9.77 -18.84 1.22
N CYS A 121 -10.91 -19.46 0.91
CA CYS A 121 -11.12 -20.16 -0.36
C CYS A 121 -11.01 -19.23 -1.56
N ILE A 122 -11.57 -18.02 -1.46
CA ILE A 122 -11.43 -16.98 -2.50
C ILE A 122 -9.97 -16.56 -2.65
N GLY A 123 -9.27 -16.28 -1.56
CA GLY A 123 -7.86 -15.93 -1.58
C GLY A 123 -7.01 -17.02 -2.23
N LEU A 124 -7.25 -18.28 -1.88
CA LEU A 124 -6.56 -19.42 -2.48
C LEU A 124 -6.88 -19.56 -3.98
N ALA A 125 -8.14 -19.39 -4.37
CA ALA A 125 -8.54 -19.42 -5.77
C ALA A 125 -7.81 -18.35 -6.61
N VAL A 126 -7.68 -17.12 -6.08
CA VAL A 126 -6.90 -16.05 -6.72
C VAL A 126 -5.45 -16.49 -6.93
N ILE A 127 -4.80 -17.03 -5.91
CA ILE A 127 -3.40 -17.49 -6.00
C ILE A 127 -3.28 -18.60 -7.05
N ILE A 128 -4.16 -19.58 -7.02
CA ILE A 128 -4.16 -20.69 -7.99
C ILE A 128 -4.29 -20.18 -9.42
N ILE A 129 -5.26 -19.28 -9.67
CA ILE A 129 -5.46 -18.68 -10.99
C ILE A 129 -4.20 -17.95 -11.44
N MET A 130 -3.58 -17.16 -10.58
CA MET A 130 -2.36 -16.41 -10.91
C MET A 130 -1.18 -17.33 -11.24
N VAL A 131 -1.03 -18.44 -10.52
CA VAL A 131 0.06 -19.41 -10.75
C VAL A 131 -0.15 -20.22 -12.04
N ILE A 132 -1.40 -20.62 -12.32
CA ILE A 132 -1.73 -21.42 -13.51
C ILE A 132 -1.80 -20.56 -14.77
N TRP A 133 -1.90 -19.22 -14.63
CA TRP A 133 -2.09 -18.31 -15.77
C TRP A 133 -0.98 -18.46 -16.81
N PRO A 134 -1.31 -18.74 -18.09
CA PRO A 134 -0.30 -18.93 -19.13
C PRO A 134 0.53 -17.67 -19.38
N LYS A 135 1.87 -17.83 -19.43
CA LYS A 135 2.79 -16.71 -19.68
C LYS A 135 2.46 -15.95 -20.97
N LYS A 136 2.06 -16.68 -22.03
CA LYS A 136 1.65 -16.07 -23.31
C LYS A 136 0.43 -15.14 -23.20
N LEU A 137 -0.45 -15.41 -22.25
CA LEU A 137 -1.65 -14.60 -22.01
C LEU A 137 -1.35 -13.40 -21.10
N ASN A 138 -0.34 -13.53 -20.26
CA ASN A 138 0.05 -12.48 -19.32
C ASN A 138 0.55 -11.21 -20.01
N ASP A 139 1.09 -11.33 -21.25
CA ASP A 139 1.51 -10.18 -22.05
C ASP A 139 0.33 -9.32 -22.54
N LYS A 140 -0.87 -9.92 -22.64
CA LYS A 140 -2.09 -9.23 -23.07
C LYS A 140 -3.00 -8.87 -21.90
N VAL A 141 -3.16 -9.79 -20.96
CA VAL A 141 -4.02 -9.63 -19.79
C VAL A 141 -3.23 -10.06 -18.55
N PRO A 142 -2.87 -9.13 -17.65
CA PRO A 142 -2.17 -9.45 -16.43
C PRO A 142 -2.93 -10.49 -15.60
N SER A 143 -2.21 -11.49 -15.08
CA SER A 143 -2.80 -12.59 -14.30
C SER A 143 -3.60 -12.10 -13.10
N SER A 144 -3.16 -11.02 -12.44
CA SER A 144 -3.88 -10.41 -11.32
C SER A 144 -5.24 -9.84 -11.72
N LEU A 145 -5.31 -9.17 -12.88
CA LEU A 145 -6.57 -8.63 -13.39
C LEU A 145 -7.55 -9.75 -13.77
N ALA A 146 -7.04 -10.79 -14.45
CA ALA A 146 -7.85 -11.96 -14.80
C ALA A 146 -8.38 -12.68 -13.57
N ALA A 147 -7.54 -12.93 -12.58
CA ALA A 147 -7.93 -13.56 -11.32
C ALA A 147 -9.02 -12.74 -10.60
N LEU A 148 -8.86 -11.43 -10.54
CA LEU A 148 -9.84 -10.54 -9.91
C LEU A 148 -11.20 -10.61 -10.62
N ILE A 149 -11.23 -10.54 -11.94
CA ILE A 149 -12.48 -10.60 -12.73
C ILE A 149 -13.15 -11.97 -12.55
N ILE A 150 -12.40 -13.06 -12.65
CA ILE A 150 -12.93 -14.43 -12.52
C ILE A 150 -13.54 -14.62 -11.14
N VAL A 151 -12.83 -14.20 -10.09
CA VAL A 151 -13.29 -14.37 -8.71
C VAL A 151 -14.48 -13.47 -8.40
N LEU A 152 -14.53 -12.24 -8.92
CA LEU A 152 -15.70 -11.36 -8.77
C LEU A 152 -16.95 -11.98 -9.44
N ILE A 153 -16.81 -12.53 -10.64
CA ILE A 153 -17.92 -13.21 -11.33
C ILE A 153 -18.35 -14.44 -10.54
N ALA A 154 -17.41 -15.26 -10.08
CA ALA A 154 -17.69 -16.43 -9.27
C ALA A 154 -18.42 -16.07 -7.98
N ASN A 155 -17.97 -15.05 -7.28
CA ASN A 155 -18.60 -14.57 -6.05
C ASN A 155 -20.02 -14.05 -6.28
N TYR A 156 -20.25 -13.36 -7.41
CA TYR A 156 -21.58 -12.89 -7.78
C TYR A 156 -22.60 -14.05 -7.94
N PHE A 157 -22.17 -15.17 -8.54
CA PHE A 157 -23.03 -16.34 -8.70
C PHE A 157 -23.16 -17.18 -7.42
N LEU A 158 -22.08 -17.34 -6.68
CA LEU A 158 -22.03 -18.17 -5.48
C LEU A 158 -22.61 -17.45 -4.25
N LYS A 159 -22.72 -16.12 -4.29
CA LYS A 159 -23.21 -15.25 -3.19
C LYS A 159 -22.52 -15.57 -1.86
N LEU A 160 -21.22 -15.78 -1.89
CA LEU A 160 -20.44 -16.05 -0.69
C LEU A 160 -20.41 -14.78 0.18
N ASP A 161 -20.67 -14.97 1.48
CA ASP A 161 -20.52 -13.89 2.46
C ASP A 161 -19.04 -13.75 2.81
N VAL A 162 -18.38 -12.88 2.09
CA VAL A 162 -16.92 -12.61 2.25
C VAL A 162 -16.70 -11.17 2.67
N ALA A 163 -15.61 -10.95 3.39
CA ALA A 163 -15.19 -9.61 3.76
C ALA A 163 -15.00 -8.75 2.51
N MET A 164 -15.85 -7.75 2.33
CA MET A 164 -15.77 -6.81 1.23
C MET A 164 -15.00 -5.56 1.63
N VAL A 165 -14.38 -4.91 0.64
CA VAL A 165 -13.83 -3.57 0.82
C VAL A 165 -14.96 -2.63 1.23
N GLY A 166 -14.77 -1.89 2.31
CA GLY A 166 -15.74 -0.91 2.79
C GLY A 166 -16.07 0.17 1.74
N ASP A 167 -16.99 1.04 2.07
CA ASP A 167 -17.45 2.10 1.16
C ASP A 167 -16.28 2.95 0.67
N ILE A 168 -16.06 2.94 -0.64
CA ILE A 168 -15.07 3.80 -1.28
C ILE A 168 -15.69 5.20 -1.39
N PRO A 169 -15.02 6.26 -0.86
CA PRO A 169 -15.53 7.62 -0.97
C PRO A 169 -15.80 7.99 -2.42
N LYS A 170 -17.04 8.31 -2.73
CA LYS A 170 -17.49 8.68 -4.09
C LYS A 170 -17.10 10.12 -4.47
N SER A 171 -16.73 10.95 -3.50
CA SER A 171 -16.33 12.33 -3.76
C SER A 171 -14.81 12.44 -3.92
N LEU A 172 -14.39 13.11 -4.99
CA LEU A 172 -13.00 13.56 -5.17
C LEU A 172 -12.62 14.66 -4.17
N PHE A 173 -13.61 15.30 -3.58
CA PHE A 173 -13.48 16.39 -2.62
C PHE A 173 -13.99 15.90 -1.26
N LEU A 174 -13.06 15.45 -0.40
CA LEU A 174 -13.34 15.22 1.00
C LEU A 174 -13.25 16.55 1.77
N ASP A 175 -14.18 16.76 2.71
CA ASP A 175 -14.20 17.97 3.55
C ASP A 175 -12.94 18.10 4.43
N ASP A 176 -12.25 17.00 4.70
CA ASP A 176 -11.00 16.92 5.48
C ASP A 176 -9.72 17.14 4.65
N ARG A 177 -9.82 17.75 3.48
CA ARG A 177 -8.63 18.01 2.68
C ARG A 177 -7.74 19.07 3.30
N LEU A 178 -6.46 18.90 3.02
CA LEU A 178 -5.45 19.89 3.37
C LEU A 178 -5.85 21.26 2.78
N SER A 179 -6.39 22.13 3.61
CA SER A 179 -6.42 23.55 3.27
C SER A 179 -5.01 24.08 3.50
N ILE A 180 -4.51 24.93 2.61
CA ILE A 180 -3.19 25.57 2.79
C ILE A 180 -3.12 26.26 4.16
N ALA A 181 -4.25 26.75 4.68
CA ALA A 181 -4.41 27.32 6.01
C ALA A 181 -4.34 26.28 7.16
N GLY A 182 -4.49 24.99 6.86
CA GLY A 182 -4.43 23.89 7.84
C GLY A 182 -3.06 23.24 7.98
N ILE A 183 -2.06 23.69 7.22
CA ILE A 183 -0.68 23.19 7.36
C ILE A 183 -0.08 23.82 8.62
N ASP A 184 0.05 23.01 9.65
CA ASP A 184 0.65 23.44 10.92
C ASP A 184 2.18 23.36 10.82
N PHE A 185 2.79 24.47 10.45
CA PHE A 185 4.24 24.58 10.38
C PHE A 185 4.92 24.44 11.77
N ALA A 186 4.18 24.62 12.85
CA ALA A 186 4.72 24.42 14.21
C ALA A 186 5.03 22.93 14.47
N LYS A 187 4.31 22.01 13.82
CA LYS A 187 4.55 20.57 13.89
C LYS A 187 5.60 20.07 12.88
N PHE A 188 6.29 20.99 12.20
CA PHE A 188 7.30 20.62 11.20
C PHE A 188 8.32 19.63 11.74
N TRP A 189 8.88 19.92 12.91
CA TRP A 189 9.93 19.05 13.50
C TRP A 189 9.41 17.66 13.89
N ASP A 190 8.18 17.57 14.36
CA ASP A 190 7.56 16.29 14.74
C ASP A 190 7.23 15.43 13.50
N LEU A 191 6.91 16.08 12.39
CA LEU A 191 6.53 15.43 11.13
C LEU A 191 7.71 15.27 10.16
N PHE A 192 8.84 15.92 10.43
CA PHE A 192 10.03 15.87 9.56
C PHE A 192 10.61 14.46 9.46
N VAL A 193 10.75 13.76 10.58
CA VAL A 193 11.27 12.38 10.61
C VAL A 193 10.34 11.43 9.85
N PRO A 194 9.01 11.42 10.12
CA PRO A 194 8.07 10.65 9.31
C PRO A 194 8.03 11.02 7.82
N ALA A 195 8.24 12.30 7.48
CA ALA A 195 8.26 12.75 6.09
C ALA A 195 9.53 12.30 5.33
N LEU A 196 10.62 12.05 6.07
CA LEU A 196 11.89 11.58 5.51
C LEU A 196 11.93 10.06 5.36
N SER A 197 11.11 9.32 6.13
CA SER A 197 11.06 7.85 6.13
C SER A 197 10.23 7.30 4.98
#